data_69b7c1693f9e230dc12c8fc9a4e85b94
#
_entry.id   69b7c1693f9e230dc12c8fc9a4e85b94
#
_cell.length_a   1.000
_cell.length_b   1.000
_cell.length_c   1.000
_cell.angle_alpha   90.00
_cell.angle_beta   90.00
_cell.angle_gamma   90.00
#
_symmetry.space_group_name_H-M   'P 1'
#
loop_
_entity.id
_entity.type
_entity.pdbx_description
1 polymer ?
#
loop_
_entity_poly.entity_id
_entity_poly.type
_entity_poly.pdbx_seq_one_letter_code
_entity_poly.pdbx_strand_id
1 'polypeptide(L)'
;MWRVAIYGREAPGRAGRARLDRQVNNLAAHIARQPGWQHVATYGDQGFGVGRPGLSRLVADAPGRVDLVVVDGYGRLSSNRREQSALLAQLGGAGVRVVVLGPSPGWRLARLVANLALADMIGEAAR
;
A
#
# COMPACT_ATOMS: atom_id res chain seq x y z
N MET A 1 5.63 2.80 -16.84
CA MET A 1 5.60 1.74 -15.80
C MET A 1 5.33 2.37 -14.45
N TRP A 2 4.44 1.78 -13.68
CA TRP A 2 4.08 2.29 -12.36
C TRP A 2 5.07 1.78 -11.31
N ARG A 3 5.62 2.69 -10.52
CA ARG A 3 6.53 2.37 -9.41
C ARG A 3 5.70 2.10 -8.18
N VAL A 4 5.77 0.88 -7.65
CA VAL A 4 4.89 0.39 -6.61
C VAL A 4 5.67 0.04 -5.35
N ALA A 5 5.25 0.58 -4.22
CA ALA A 5 5.75 0.22 -2.91
C ALA A 5 4.71 -0.61 -2.15
N ILE A 6 5.19 -1.47 -1.28
CA ILE A 6 4.34 -2.24 -0.36
C ILE A 6 4.46 -1.63 1.03
N TYR A 7 3.34 -1.51 1.73
CA TYR A 7 3.33 -1.24 3.16
C TYR A 7 2.58 -2.36 3.89
N GLY A 8 3.24 -2.94 4.89
CA GLY A 8 2.65 -3.97 5.74
C GLY A 8 2.74 -3.59 7.21
N ARG A 9 1.82 -4.11 8.03
CA ARG A 9 1.81 -3.89 9.46
C ARG A 9 1.22 -5.11 10.17
N GLU A 10 1.89 -5.54 11.24
CA GLU A 10 1.45 -6.66 12.07
C GLU A 10 1.83 -6.45 13.53
N ALA A 11 1.29 -7.30 14.40
CA ALA A 11 1.60 -7.31 15.82
C ALA A 11 3.10 -7.55 16.06
N PRO A 12 3.63 -7.14 17.23
CA PRO A 12 5.01 -7.44 17.60
C PRO A 12 5.25 -8.93 17.82
N GLY A 13 6.50 -9.33 17.88
CA GLY A 13 6.91 -10.70 18.17
C GLY A 13 7.10 -11.55 16.93
N ARG A 14 7.52 -12.81 17.16
CA ARG A 14 7.89 -13.74 16.09
C ARG A 14 6.70 -14.12 15.21
N ALA A 15 5.54 -14.39 15.81
CA ALA A 15 4.33 -14.73 15.06
C ALA A 15 3.86 -13.55 14.20
N GLY A 16 3.94 -12.34 14.72
CA GLY A 16 3.63 -11.12 13.98
C GLY A 16 4.61 -10.91 12.81
N ARG A 17 5.89 -11.20 13.02
CA ARG A 17 6.89 -11.13 11.95
C ARG A 17 6.57 -12.10 10.82
N ALA A 18 6.19 -13.34 11.15
CA ALA A 18 5.82 -14.34 10.16
C ALA A 18 4.57 -13.90 9.36
N ARG A 19 3.58 -13.31 10.03
CA ARG A 19 2.40 -12.77 9.35
C ARG A 19 2.74 -11.58 8.46
N LEU A 20 3.63 -10.70 8.91
CA LEU A 20 4.09 -9.58 8.11
C LEU A 20 4.79 -10.05 6.84
N ASP A 21 5.66 -11.04 6.95
CA ASP A 21 6.34 -11.62 5.79
C ASP A 21 5.35 -12.22 4.79
N ARG A 22 4.33 -12.95 5.27
CA ARG A 22 3.27 -13.49 4.39
C ARG A 22 2.46 -12.39 3.72
N GLN A 23 2.13 -11.33 4.46
CA GLN A 23 1.40 -10.18 3.94
C GLN A 23 2.18 -9.52 2.80
N VAL A 24 3.46 -9.24 3.01
CA VAL A 24 4.35 -8.65 2.02
C VAL A 24 4.50 -9.58 0.80
N ASN A 25 4.73 -10.87 1.02
CA ASN A 25 4.89 -11.83 -0.07
C ASN A 25 3.62 -11.95 -0.93
N ASN A 26 2.44 -11.94 -0.30
CA ASN A 26 1.17 -11.97 -1.03
C ASN A 26 0.98 -10.71 -1.88
N LEU A 27 1.29 -9.55 -1.35
CA LEU A 27 1.20 -8.29 -2.09
C LEU A 27 2.22 -8.25 -3.24
N ALA A 28 3.44 -8.71 -3.00
CA ALA A 28 4.46 -8.79 -4.05
C ALA A 28 4.03 -9.71 -5.20
N ALA A 29 3.38 -10.84 -4.89
CA ALA A 29 2.85 -11.75 -5.91
C ALA A 29 1.73 -11.09 -6.73
N HIS A 30 0.87 -10.28 -6.10
CA HIS A 30 -0.15 -9.51 -6.81
C HIS A 30 0.47 -8.47 -7.73
N ILE A 31 1.48 -7.75 -7.27
CA ILE A 31 2.19 -6.76 -8.08
C ILE A 31 2.82 -7.41 -9.30
N ALA A 32 3.45 -8.57 -9.13
CA ALA A 32 4.12 -9.30 -10.21
C ALA A 32 3.15 -9.72 -11.34
N ARG A 33 1.86 -9.83 -11.03
CA ARG A 33 0.82 -10.19 -12.02
C ARG A 33 0.23 -8.98 -12.73
N GLN A 34 0.54 -7.77 -12.29
CA GLN A 34 -0.02 -6.56 -12.90
C GLN A 34 0.88 -6.07 -14.03
N PRO A 35 0.37 -6.00 -15.28
CA PRO A 35 1.15 -5.43 -16.38
C PRO A 35 1.53 -3.97 -16.08
N GLY A 36 2.78 -3.63 -16.31
CA GLY A 36 3.25 -2.27 -16.14
C GLY A 36 3.53 -1.83 -14.70
N TRP A 37 3.45 -2.74 -13.73
CA TRP A 37 3.81 -2.46 -12.35
C TRP A 37 5.23 -2.94 -12.05
N GLN A 38 6.00 -2.09 -11.37
CA GLN A 38 7.34 -2.41 -10.91
C GLN A 38 7.40 -2.26 -9.40
N HIS A 39 7.73 -3.33 -8.69
CA HIS A 39 7.93 -3.30 -7.24
C HIS A 39 9.29 -2.64 -6.95
N VAL A 40 9.26 -1.46 -6.33
CA VAL A 40 10.48 -0.65 -6.10
C VAL A 40 10.90 -0.58 -4.64
N ALA A 41 9.98 -0.79 -3.68
CA ALA A 41 10.30 -0.69 -2.25
C ALA A 41 9.28 -1.43 -1.40
N THR A 42 9.72 -1.84 -0.21
CA THR A 42 8.87 -2.46 0.80
C THR A 42 9.11 -1.78 2.15
N TYR A 43 8.02 -1.43 2.82
CA TYR A 43 8.04 -0.83 4.15
C TYR A 43 7.16 -1.65 5.07
N GLY A 44 7.56 -1.80 6.31
CA GLY A 44 6.80 -2.58 7.28
C GLY A 44 7.03 -2.12 8.70
N ASP A 45 6.01 -2.32 9.53
CA ASP A 45 6.07 -2.04 10.96
C ASP A 45 5.48 -3.20 11.75
N GLN A 46 6.03 -3.44 12.92
CA GLN A 46 5.47 -4.34 13.92
C GLN A 46 5.11 -3.55 15.17
N GLY A 47 3.88 -3.72 15.63
CA GLY A 47 3.36 -3.05 16.81
C GLY A 47 2.28 -2.03 16.49
N PHE A 48 1.59 -1.60 17.56
CA PHE A 48 0.45 -0.69 17.48
C PHE A 48 0.72 0.64 18.21
N GLY A 49 1.94 0.84 18.67
CA GLY A 49 2.32 2.01 19.44
C GLY A 49 2.61 3.23 18.59
N VAL A 50 2.91 4.32 19.27
CA VAL A 50 3.42 5.56 18.69
C VAL A 50 4.81 5.28 18.11
N GLY A 51 5.09 5.83 16.96
CA GLY A 51 6.36 5.61 16.27
C GLY A 51 6.30 4.38 15.36
N ARG A 52 5.97 4.63 14.12
CA ARG A 52 5.99 3.62 13.05
C ARG A 52 7.05 4.03 12.04
N PRO A 53 8.30 3.59 12.26
CA PRO A 53 9.43 4.04 11.45
C PRO A 53 9.29 3.63 9.97
N GLY A 54 8.66 2.49 9.69
CA GLY A 54 8.40 2.05 8.32
C GLY A 54 7.45 2.99 7.59
N LEU A 55 6.33 3.34 8.22
CA LEU A 55 5.36 4.28 7.66
C LEU A 55 5.98 5.67 7.50
N SER A 56 6.75 6.13 8.48
CA SER A 56 7.43 7.42 8.42
C SER A 56 8.42 7.49 7.26
N ARG A 57 9.17 6.42 7.03
CA ARG A 57 10.08 6.33 5.88
C ARG A 57 9.32 6.30 4.55
N LEU A 58 8.22 5.56 4.48
CA LEU A 58 7.37 5.55 3.29
C LEU A 58 6.90 6.97 2.93
N VAL A 59 6.36 7.69 3.89
CA VAL A 59 5.86 9.05 3.68
C VAL A 59 6.98 10.00 3.25
N ALA A 60 8.18 9.82 3.79
CA ALA A 60 9.34 10.64 3.44
C ALA A 60 9.91 10.28 2.05
N ASP A 61 9.96 8.99 1.72
CA ASP A 61 10.60 8.51 0.49
C ASP A 61 9.70 8.56 -0.74
N ALA A 62 8.38 8.40 -0.56
CA ALA A 62 7.45 8.19 -1.67
C ALA A 62 7.37 9.35 -2.67
N PRO A 63 7.38 10.64 -2.27
CA PRO A 63 7.28 11.73 -3.23
C PRO A 63 8.37 11.66 -4.30
N GLY A 64 7.96 11.64 -5.57
CA GLY A 64 8.87 11.58 -6.71
C GLY A 64 9.51 10.21 -6.98
N ARG A 65 9.27 9.21 -6.13
CA ARG A 65 9.88 7.87 -6.25
C ARG A 65 8.86 6.74 -6.38
N VAL A 66 7.66 6.94 -5.86
CA VAL A 66 6.60 5.94 -5.82
C VAL A 66 5.34 6.54 -6.41
N ASP A 67 4.65 5.78 -7.24
CA ASP A 67 3.36 6.16 -7.82
C ASP A 67 2.19 5.54 -7.04
N LEU A 68 2.37 4.30 -6.59
CA LEU A 68 1.34 3.55 -5.88
C LEU A 68 1.91 2.93 -4.61
N VAL A 69 1.13 2.95 -3.54
CA VAL A 69 1.39 2.16 -2.33
C VAL A 69 0.31 1.11 -2.21
N VAL A 70 0.72 -0.15 -2.10
CA VAL A 70 -0.19 -1.28 -1.99
C VAL A 70 -0.24 -1.76 -0.55
N VAL A 71 -1.44 -1.91 -0.03
CA VAL A 71 -1.71 -2.47 1.31
C VAL A 71 -2.79 -3.54 1.19
N ASP A 72 -2.89 -4.43 2.17
CA ASP A 72 -3.96 -5.43 2.19
C ASP A 72 -5.24 -4.95 2.90
N GLY A 73 -5.23 -3.74 3.41
CA GLY A 73 -6.38 -3.06 4.03
C GLY A 73 -5.97 -1.68 4.50
N TYR A 74 -6.90 -0.73 4.52
CA TYR A 74 -6.64 0.62 5.01
C TYR A 74 -6.25 0.64 6.50
N GLY A 75 -6.69 -0.36 7.27
CA GLY A 75 -6.31 -0.51 8.67
C GLY A 75 -4.81 -0.69 8.89
N ARG A 76 -4.04 -1.05 7.86
CA ARG A 76 -2.57 -1.12 7.94
C ARG A 76 -1.96 0.27 8.06
N LEU A 77 -2.59 1.28 7.47
CA LEU A 77 -2.15 2.68 7.61
C LEU A 77 -2.47 3.20 9.01
N SER A 78 -3.69 2.99 9.48
CA SER A 78 -4.12 3.33 10.83
C SER A 78 -5.47 2.67 11.14
N SER A 79 -5.71 2.35 12.41
CA SER A 79 -7.04 1.96 12.91
C SER A 79 -7.96 3.16 13.10
N ASN A 80 -7.44 4.37 13.10
CA ASN A 80 -8.17 5.61 13.25
C ASN A 80 -8.50 6.21 11.88
N ARG A 81 -9.79 6.43 11.60
CA ARG A 81 -10.24 6.94 10.29
C ARG A 81 -9.70 8.33 9.96
N ARG A 82 -9.56 9.20 10.95
CA ARG A 82 -9.01 10.55 10.73
C ARG A 82 -7.55 10.47 10.31
N GLU A 83 -6.78 9.63 10.98
CA GLU A 83 -5.39 9.42 10.64
C GLU A 83 -5.25 8.77 9.26
N GLN A 84 -6.09 7.76 8.93
CA GLN A 84 -6.13 7.17 7.59
C GLN A 84 -6.38 8.26 6.53
N SER A 85 -7.41 9.08 6.73
CA SER A 85 -7.76 10.14 5.79
C SER A 85 -6.64 11.16 5.62
N ALA A 86 -5.98 11.54 6.72
CA ALA A 86 -4.85 12.47 6.69
C ALA A 86 -3.67 11.88 5.92
N LEU A 87 -3.35 10.61 6.13
CA LEU A 87 -2.27 9.91 5.41
C LEU A 87 -2.58 9.79 3.93
N LEU A 88 -3.81 9.41 3.58
CA LEU A 88 -4.24 9.31 2.19
C LEU A 88 -4.17 10.68 1.48
N ALA A 89 -4.59 11.74 2.15
CA ALA A 89 -4.52 13.10 1.63
C ALA A 89 -3.07 13.57 1.46
N GLN A 90 -2.22 13.26 2.42
CA GLN A 90 -0.79 13.61 2.37
C GLN A 90 -0.09 12.91 1.20
N LEU A 91 -0.29 11.61 1.05
CA LEU A 91 0.28 10.85 -0.04
C LEU A 91 -0.31 11.31 -1.38
N GLY A 92 -1.62 11.50 -1.46
CA GLY A 92 -2.29 11.99 -2.66
C GLY A 92 -1.80 13.36 -3.10
N GLY A 93 -1.56 14.26 -2.15
CA GLY A 93 -0.96 15.58 -2.41
C GLY A 93 0.46 15.51 -2.96
N ALA A 94 1.16 14.42 -2.68
CA ALA A 94 2.50 14.15 -3.21
C ALA A 94 2.49 13.30 -4.50
N GLY A 95 1.32 13.04 -5.06
CA GLY A 95 1.18 12.24 -6.29
C GLY A 95 1.22 10.73 -6.06
N VAL A 96 1.02 10.27 -4.83
CA VAL A 96 1.08 8.86 -4.48
C VAL A 96 -0.32 8.35 -4.13
N ARG A 97 -0.77 7.28 -4.77
CA ARG A 97 -2.08 6.68 -4.53
C ARG A 97 -1.94 5.40 -3.71
N VAL A 98 -2.92 5.14 -2.86
CA VAL A 98 -2.97 3.91 -2.06
C VAL A 98 -4.00 2.97 -2.68
N VAL A 99 -3.58 1.72 -2.90
CA VAL A 99 -4.41 0.67 -3.50
C VAL A 99 -4.51 -0.49 -2.51
N VAL A 100 -5.73 -0.92 -2.24
CA VAL A 100 -5.98 -2.06 -1.35
C VAL A 100 -6.10 -3.35 -2.17
N LEU A 101 -5.25 -4.32 -1.89
CA LEU A 101 -5.21 -5.62 -2.55
C LEU A 101 -5.21 -6.73 -1.49
N GLY A 102 -6.29 -6.90 -0.77
CA GLY A 102 -6.31 -7.86 0.31
C GLY A 102 -7.41 -8.93 0.22
N PRO A 103 -7.24 -10.05 0.93
CA PRO A 103 -8.27 -11.08 1.04
C PRO A 103 -9.31 -10.74 2.11
N SER A 104 -9.71 -9.47 2.24
CA SER A 104 -10.77 -9.07 3.15
C SER A 104 -12.14 -9.44 2.55
N PRO A 105 -13.20 -9.59 3.37
CA PRO A 105 -14.55 -9.71 2.82
C PRO A 105 -14.81 -8.56 1.85
N GLY A 106 -15.20 -8.89 0.62
CA GLY A 106 -15.37 -7.89 -0.43
C GLY A 106 -14.11 -7.52 -1.22
N TRP A 107 -13.01 -8.23 -1.03
CA TRP A 107 -11.75 -7.95 -1.74
C TRP A 107 -11.90 -7.96 -3.27
N ARG A 108 -12.81 -8.79 -3.79
CA ARG A 108 -13.10 -8.83 -5.25
C ARG A 108 -13.64 -7.50 -5.74
N LEU A 109 -14.53 -6.87 -4.97
CA LEU A 109 -15.07 -5.56 -5.30
C LEU A 109 -13.99 -4.47 -5.16
N ALA A 110 -13.23 -4.51 -4.06
CA ALA A 110 -12.11 -3.60 -3.86
C ALA A 110 -11.07 -3.71 -4.98
N ARG A 111 -10.77 -4.94 -5.42
CA ARG A 111 -9.88 -5.20 -6.55
C ARG A 111 -10.45 -4.65 -7.86
N LEU A 112 -11.75 -4.81 -8.08
CA LEU A 112 -12.40 -4.27 -9.28
C LEU A 112 -12.33 -2.75 -9.29
N VAL A 113 -12.63 -2.11 -8.18
CA VAL A 113 -12.54 -0.65 -8.04
C VAL A 113 -11.10 -0.17 -8.24
N ALA A 114 -10.13 -0.84 -7.66
CA ALA A 114 -8.72 -0.52 -7.86
C ALA A 114 -8.30 -0.67 -9.32
N ASN A 115 -8.74 -1.72 -10.00
CA ASN A 115 -8.45 -1.95 -11.42
C ASN A 115 -9.09 -0.87 -12.30
N LEU A 116 -10.31 -0.44 -11.99
CA LEU A 116 -10.98 0.65 -12.71
C LEU A 116 -10.23 1.97 -12.52
N ALA A 117 -9.83 2.28 -11.29
CA ALA A 117 -9.05 3.48 -10.99
C ALA A 117 -7.70 3.45 -11.71
N LEU A 118 -7.06 2.28 -11.79
CA LEU A 118 -5.82 2.09 -12.53
C LEU A 118 -6.01 2.26 -14.04
N ALA A 119 -7.10 1.75 -14.59
CA ALA A 119 -7.42 1.92 -16.00
C ALA A 119 -7.56 3.41 -16.35
N ASP A 120 -8.22 4.19 -15.48
CA ASP A 120 -8.35 5.63 -15.66
C ASP A 120 -6.98 6.32 -15.59
N MET A 121 -6.13 5.94 -14.62
CA MET A 121 -4.78 6.47 -14.50
C MET A 121 -3.89 6.15 -15.71
N ILE A 122 -3.99 4.92 -16.22
CA ILE A 122 -3.27 4.50 -17.42
C ILE A 122 -3.77 5.29 -18.63
N GLY A 123 -5.09 5.50 -18.73
CA GLY A 123 -5.67 6.33 -19.78
C GLY A 123 -5.18 7.77 -19.74
N GLU A 124 -5.08 8.37 -18.56
CA GLU A 124 -4.50 9.70 -18.38
C GLU A 124 -3.02 9.76 -18.76
N ALA A 125 -2.24 8.75 -18.37
CA ALA A 125 -0.82 8.68 -18.68
C ALA A 125 -0.53 8.45 -20.17
N ALA A 126 -1.47 7.84 -20.90
CA ALA A 126 -1.36 7.57 -22.33
C ALA A 126 -1.78 8.75 -23.21
N ARG A 127 -2.38 9.75 -22.61
CA ARG A 127 -2.78 10.99 -23.30
C ARG A 127 -1.63 11.99 -23.26
#